data_e12b16c4770aa83ac976e372e19ac6c6
#
_entry.id   e12b16c4770aa83ac976e372e19ac6c6
#
_cell.length_a   1.000
_cell.length_b   1.000
_cell.length_c   1.000
_cell.angle_alpha   90.00
_cell.angle_beta   90.00
_cell.angle_gamma   90.00
#
_symmetry.space_group_name_H-M   'P 1'
#
loop_
_entity.id
_entity.type
_entity.pdbx_description
1 polymer ?
#
loop_
_entity_poly.entity_id
_entity_poly.type
_entity_poly.pdbx_seq_one_letter_code
_entity_poly.pdbx_strand_id
1 'polypeptide(L)'
;HYEDAMLIKELGANTIRLAHYQHSQDFYDACDEIGFAVWAEIPFISVFKKGEGAHTHVMEEMKELIIQNYNHPSIMFWGISNEILIGGISQELVDTHHDLEKLCKELDPTRLTTIAHVSHTPVDGPMHHITDLESYNHYFGWYGGKMEQNGPWLDKFHADHPDICIGVSEYGCEGIINWHSNTPECKDYTEEYQALYHEHMAQVFEDRPWVWASHVWNMFDFGCAARHEGGVSGRNNKGLITMDRKTKKDSYFVYQAYWTQTPMVHIAGR
;
A
#
# COMPACT_ATOMS: atom_id res chain seq x y z
N HIS A 1 10.36 -9.19 13.61
CA HIS A 1 9.08 -8.47 13.60
C HIS A 1 9.16 -7.17 14.40
N TYR A 2 9.55 -7.22 15.67
CA TYR A 2 9.63 -6.03 16.52
C TYR A 2 10.63 -4.98 15.99
N GLU A 3 11.79 -5.41 15.48
CA GLU A 3 12.77 -4.52 14.84
C GLU A 3 12.18 -3.79 13.63
N ASP A 4 11.46 -4.51 12.74
CA ASP A 4 10.81 -3.92 11.58
C ASP A 4 9.74 -2.88 12.02
N ALA A 5 8.93 -3.21 13.03
CA ALA A 5 7.94 -2.30 13.59
C ALA A 5 8.58 -1.03 14.19
N MET A 6 9.71 -1.17 14.88
CA MET A 6 10.45 -0.03 15.44
C MET A 6 11.07 0.87 14.36
N LEU A 7 11.56 0.30 13.25
CA LEU A 7 12.04 1.09 12.10
C LEU A 7 10.91 1.90 11.46
N ILE A 8 9.70 1.33 11.39
CA ILE A 8 8.50 2.03 10.89
C ILE A 8 8.10 3.15 11.87
N LYS A 9 8.16 2.88 13.18
CA LYS A 9 7.89 3.90 14.21
C LYS A 9 8.89 5.06 14.16
N GLU A 10 10.16 4.74 14.00
CA GLU A 10 11.23 5.74 13.87
C GLU A 10 11.05 6.64 12.64
N LEU A 11 10.52 6.08 11.54
CA LEU A 11 10.15 6.81 10.33
C LEU A 11 9.07 7.87 10.61
N GLY A 12 8.26 7.70 11.65
CA GLY A 12 7.13 8.55 11.98
C GLY A 12 5.80 8.10 11.37
N ALA A 13 5.74 6.94 10.73
CA ALA A 13 4.49 6.39 10.22
C ALA A 13 3.50 6.10 11.35
N ASN A 14 2.21 6.30 11.07
CA ASN A 14 1.11 6.05 12.00
C ASN A 14 0.17 4.91 11.52
N THR A 15 0.29 4.51 10.27
CA THR A 15 -0.49 3.42 9.67
C THR A 15 0.41 2.48 8.89
N ILE A 16 -0.01 1.20 8.84
CA ILE A 16 0.68 0.14 8.12
C ILE A 16 -0.35 -0.67 7.35
N ARG A 17 -0.09 -0.90 6.06
CA ARG A 17 -0.79 -1.92 5.29
C ARG A 17 0.05 -3.20 5.28
N LEU A 18 -0.50 -4.28 5.81
CA LEU A 18 0.12 -5.59 5.85
C LEU A 18 -0.26 -6.41 4.60
N ALA A 19 0.35 -6.03 3.49
CA ALA A 19 0.12 -6.63 2.18
C ALA A 19 0.89 -7.95 2.05
N HIS A 20 0.34 -8.93 1.37
CA HIS A 20 -1.02 -9.06 0.78
C HIS A 20 -1.71 -10.28 1.40
N TYR A 21 -1.45 -10.59 2.64
CA TYR A 21 -1.86 -11.80 3.34
C TYR A 21 -1.73 -11.59 4.85
N GLN A 22 -2.31 -12.49 5.62
CA GLN A 22 -2.17 -12.48 7.07
C GLN A 22 -0.70 -12.56 7.49
N HIS A 23 -0.29 -11.65 8.36
CA HIS A 23 1.06 -11.61 8.93
C HIS A 23 1.16 -12.42 10.24
N SER A 24 2.36 -12.49 10.82
CA SER A 24 2.62 -13.17 12.09
C SER A 24 1.91 -12.45 13.24
N GLN A 25 1.38 -13.22 14.21
CA GLN A 25 0.81 -12.67 15.44
C GLN A 25 1.78 -11.76 16.18
N ASP A 26 3.09 -12.12 16.23
CA ASP A 26 4.12 -11.27 16.83
C ASP A 26 4.20 -9.87 16.21
N PHE A 27 3.83 -9.73 14.92
CA PHE A 27 3.83 -8.42 14.28
C PHE A 27 2.57 -7.62 14.63
N TYR A 28 1.41 -8.27 14.72
CA TYR A 28 0.19 -7.62 15.22
C TYR A 28 0.34 -7.20 16.68
N ASP A 29 0.93 -8.05 17.53
CA ASP A 29 1.25 -7.69 18.92
C ASP A 29 2.15 -6.47 19.01
N ALA A 30 3.19 -6.38 18.17
CA ALA A 30 4.05 -5.21 18.10
C ALA A 30 3.29 -3.95 17.62
N CYS A 31 2.38 -4.10 16.67
CA CYS A 31 1.53 -3.00 16.20
C CYS A 31 0.60 -2.49 17.30
N ASP A 32 0.03 -3.40 18.10
CA ASP A 32 -0.82 -3.07 19.25
C ASP A 32 -0.04 -2.29 20.30
N GLU A 33 1.17 -2.75 20.65
CA GLU A 33 2.04 -2.12 21.66
C GLU A 33 2.50 -0.71 21.20
N ILE A 34 2.87 -0.58 19.93
CA ILE A 34 3.39 0.68 19.37
C ILE A 34 2.27 1.69 19.08
N GLY A 35 1.05 1.21 18.82
CA GLY A 35 -0.12 2.00 18.51
C GLY A 35 -0.25 2.40 17.03
N PHE A 36 0.03 1.48 16.12
CA PHE A 36 -0.22 1.68 14.70
C PHE A 36 -1.70 1.46 14.36
N ALA A 37 -2.19 2.14 13.32
CA ALA A 37 -3.42 1.77 12.63
C ALA A 37 -3.09 0.78 11.51
N VAL A 38 -3.65 -0.43 11.58
CA VAL A 38 -3.30 -1.53 10.69
C VAL A 38 -4.43 -1.82 9.69
N TRP A 39 -4.05 -1.95 8.43
CA TRP A 39 -4.84 -2.57 7.38
C TRP A 39 -4.37 -4.01 7.20
N ALA A 40 -5.19 -4.98 7.59
CA ALA A 40 -4.96 -6.40 7.39
C ALA A 40 -5.81 -6.92 6.22
N GLU A 41 -5.24 -7.78 5.37
CA GLU A 41 -5.91 -8.25 4.15
C GLU A 41 -5.68 -9.73 3.87
N ILE A 42 -6.54 -10.29 3.02
CA ILE A 42 -6.44 -11.67 2.51
C ILE A 42 -5.68 -11.71 1.18
N PRO A 43 -5.08 -12.86 0.79
CA PRO A 43 -4.32 -13.00 -0.45
C PRO A 43 -5.22 -13.12 -1.70
N PHE A 44 -6.26 -12.31 -1.80
CA PHE A 44 -7.14 -12.23 -2.96
C PHE A 44 -6.59 -11.19 -3.94
N ILE A 45 -5.67 -11.65 -4.83
CA ILE A 45 -4.76 -10.78 -5.59
C ILE A 45 -4.86 -11.04 -7.09
N SER A 46 -4.86 -9.97 -7.88
CA SER A 46 -4.65 -9.89 -9.33
C SER A 46 -5.65 -10.64 -10.19
N VAL A 47 -5.96 -11.89 -9.92
CA VAL A 47 -6.78 -12.75 -10.77
C VAL A 47 -7.76 -13.58 -9.96
N PHE A 48 -9.06 -13.40 -10.23
CA PHE A 48 -10.08 -14.32 -9.73
C PHE A 48 -10.10 -15.59 -10.60
N LYS A 49 -9.62 -16.69 -10.04
CA LYS A 49 -9.69 -17.99 -10.70
C LYS A 49 -11.10 -18.54 -10.61
N LYS A 50 -11.79 -18.56 -11.76
CA LYS A 50 -13.12 -19.17 -11.86
C LYS A 50 -13.03 -20.67 -11.60
N GLY A 51 -13.97 -21.21 -10.85
CA GLY A 51 -14.05 -22.65 -10.58
C GLY A 51 -14.75 -22.98 -9.27
N GLU A 52 -15.14 -24.25 -9.16
CA GLU A 52 -15.77 -24.76 -7.96
C GLU A 52 -14.87 -24.55 -6.73
N GLY A 53 -15.39 -23.88 -5.70
CA GLY A 53 -14.68 -23.60 -4.47
C GLY A 53 -13.88 -22.29 -4.41
N ALA A 54 -13.68 -21.56 -5.51
CA ALA A 54 -12.91 -20.32 -5.48
C ALA A 54 -13.56 -19.25 -4.59
N HIS A 55 -14.87 -19.03 -4.73
CA HIS A 55 -15.65 -18.16 -3.86
C HIS A 55 -15.57 -18.62 -2.39
N THR A 56 -15.85 -19.90 -2.13
CA THR A 56 -15.81 -20.45 -0.77
C THR A 56 -14.44 -20.26 -0.12
N HIS A 57 -13.36 -20.44 -0.89
CA HIS A 57 -12.01 -20.32 -0.36
C HIS A 57 -11.71 -18.89 0.13
N VAL A 58 -12.01 -17.86 -0.66
CA VAL A 58 -11.75 -16.46 -0.23
C VAL A 58 -12.64 -16.05 0.95
N MET A 59 -13.88 -16.58 1.03
CA MET A 59 -14.76 -16.37 2.17
C MET A 59 -14.20 -17.01 3.45
N GLU A 60 -13.64 -18.21 3.36
CA GLU A 60 -12.98 -18.89 4.47
C GLU A 60 -11.74 -18.14 4.93
N GLU A 61 -10.87 -17.69 4.00
CA GLU A 61 -9.69 -16.89 4.33
C GLU A 61 -10.05 -15.59 5.06
N MET A 62 -11.09 -14.87 4.61
CA MET A 62 -11.53 -13.66 5.28
C MET A 62 -12.08 -13.96 6.68
N LYS A 63 -12.86 -15.01 6.82
CA LYS A 63 -13.38 -15.45 8.10
C LYS A 63 -12.27 -15.82 9.09
N GLU A 64 -11.25 -16.54 8.61
CA GLU A 64 -10.09 -16.90 9.42
C GLU A 64 -9.28 -15.66 9.84
N LEU A 65 -9.03 -14.75 8.91
CA LEU A 65 -8.33 -13.49 9.20
C LEU A 65 -9.03 -12.72 10.32
N ILE A 66 -10.35 -12.52 10.20
CA ILE A 66 -11.12 -11.76 11.19
C ILE A 66 -11.14 -12.47 12.54
N ILE A 67 -11.48 -13.77 12.58
CA ILE A 67 -11.62 -14.50 13.83
C ILE A 67 -10.30 -14.59 14.60
N GLN A 68 -9.20 -14.86 13.90
CA GLN A 68 -7.89 -14.99 14.52
C GLN A 68 -7.34 -13.67 15.04
N ASN A 69 -7.71 -12.54 14.41
CA ASN A 69 -7.13 -11.23 14.70
C ASN A 69 -8.14 -10.23 15.32
N TYR A 70 -9.34 -10.69 15.67
CA TYR A 70 -10.41 -9.83 16.17
C TYR A 70 -9.99 -8.97 17.37
N ASN A 71 -9.18 -9.54 18.27
CA ASN A 71 -8.77 -8.90 19.51
C ASN A 71 -7.55 -7.97 19.38
N HIS A 72 -6.99 -7.79 18.18
CA HIS A 72 -5.91 -6.82 17.96
C HIS A 72 -6.48 -5.40 17.80
N PRO A 73 -6.28 -4.51 18.79
CA PRO A 73 -6.82 -3.15 18.73
C PRO A 73 -6.17 -2.28 17.67
N SER A 74 -4.99 -2.63 17.19
CA SER A 74 -4.31 -1.92 16.11
C SER A 74 -5.01 -2.08 14.76
N ILE A 75 -5.70 -3.20 14.51
CA ILE A 75 -6.39 -3.43 13.25
C ILE A 75 -7.59 -2.49 13.15
N MET A 76 -7.58 -1.62 12.16
CA MET A 76 -8.63 -0.64 11.89
C MET A 76 -9.39 -0.96 10.60
N PHE A 77 -8.76 -1.68 9.66
CA PHE A 77 -9.28 -1.91 8.33
C PHE A 77 -9.11 -3.38 7.91
N TRP A 78 -10.19 -3.95 7.35
CA TRP A 78 -10.16 -5.24 6.67
C TRP A 78 -10.08 -5.03 5.17
N GLY A 79 -8.99 -5.50 4.54
CA GLY A 79 -8.78 -5.44 3.10
C GLY A 79 -9.34 -6.66 2.40
N ILE A 80 -10.24 -6.47 1.44
CA ILE A 80 -10.95 -7.59 0.80
C ILE A 80 -10.29 -8.08 -0.48
N SER A 81 -9.54 -7.23 -1.21
CA SER A 81 -8.75 -7.67 -2.37
C SER A 81 -7.69 -6.65 -2.78
N ASN A 82 -6.74 -7.10 -3.62
CA ASN A 82 -5.71 -6.29 -4.22
C ASN A 82 -5.63 -6.48 -5.74
N GLU A 83 -5.71 -5.38 -6.50
CA GLU A 83 -5.50 -5.34 -7.96
C GLU A 83 -6.26 -6.42 -8.75
N ILE A 84 -7.38 -6.87 -8.24
CA ILE A 84 -8.08 -8.05 -8.74
C ILE A 84 -8.56 -7.93 -10.19
N LEU A 85 -8.70 -6.70 -10.70
CA LEU A 85 -9.09 -6.43 -12.07
C LEU A 85 -7.98 -6.60 -13.12
N ILE A 86 -6.74 -6.91 -12.71
CA ILE A 86 -5.70 -7.37 -13.65
C ILE A 86 -6.19 -8.61 -14.40
N GLY A 87 -6.90 -9.51 -13.72
CA GLY A 87 -7.53 -10.69 -14.32
C GLY A 87 -8.81 -10.44 -15.08
N GLY A 88 -9.25 -9.18 -15.15
CA GLY A 88 -10.53 -8.77 -15.74
C GLY A 88 -11.71 -8.89 -14.78
N ILE A 89 -12.87 -8.39 -15.24
CA ILE A 89 -14.10 -8.36 -14.45
C ILE A 89 -15.06 -9.46 -14.85
N SER A 90 -15.84 -9.97 -13.88
CA SER A 90 -16.97 -10.87 -14.09
C SER A 90 -18.03 -10.60 -13.04
N GLN A 91 -19.28 -10.99 -13.32
CA GLN A 91 -20.36 -10.85 -12.34
C GLN A 91 -20.06 -11.65 -11.06
N GLU A 92 -19.54 -12.87 -11.20
CA GLU A 92 -19.12 -13.70 -10.06
C GLU A 92 -18.09 -13.01 -9.17
N LEU A 93 -17.13 -12.26 -9.75
CA LEU A 93 -16.15 -11.48 -9.01
C LEU A 93 -16.84 -10.35 -8.22
N VAL A 94 -17.75 -9.61 -8.83
CA VAL A 94 -18.50 -8.52 -8.19
C VAL A 94 -19.34 -9.09 -7.03
N ASP A 95 -20.09 -10.16 -7.29
CA ASP A 95 -20.92 -10.83 -6.28
C ASP A 95 -20.05 -11.32 -5.10
N THR A 96 -18.88 -11.88 -5.38
CA THR A 96 -17.91 -12.32 -4.34
C THR A 96 -17.46 -11.14 -3.46
N HIS A 97 -17.23 -9.95 -4.04
CA HIS A 97 -16.87 -8.77 -3.25
C HIS A 97 -18.01 -8.29 -2.35
N HIS A 98 -19.25 -8.30 -2.83
CA HIS A 98 -20.41 -8.01 -1.99
C HIS A 98 -20.57 -9.02 -0.86
N ASP A 99 -20.35 -10.30 -1.12
CA ASP A 99 -20.40 -11.35 -0.10
C ASP A 99 -19.28 -11.19 0.94
N LEU A 100 -18.05 -10.84 0.51
CA LEU A 100 -16.93 -10.54 1.42
C LEU A 100 -17.24 -9.34 2.31
N GLU A 101 -17.74 -8.25 1.75
CA GLU A 101 -18.15 -7.07 2.51
C GLU A 101 -19.21 -7.42 3.55
N LYS A 102 -20.25 -8.13 3.13
CA LYS A 102 -21.29 -8.62 4.03
C LYS A 102 -20.73 -9.48 5.16
N LEU A 103 -19.84 -10.43 4.84
CA LEU A 103 -19.18 -11.28 5.83
C LEU A 103 -18.38 -10.46 6.84
N CYS A 104 -17.61 -9.45 6.36
CA CYS A 104 -16.86 -8.56 7.24
C CYS A 104 -17.79 -7.87 8.24
N LYS A 105 -18.91 -7.30 7.77
CA LYS A 105 -19.86 -6.60 8.64
C LYS A 105 -20.64 -7.53 9.58
N GLU A 106 -20.88 -8.77 9.19
CA GLU A 106 -21.50 -9.78 10.04
C GLU A 106 -20.56 -10.23 11.18
N LEU A 107 -19.28 -10.39 10.90
CA LEU A 107 -18.29 -10.84 11.88
C LEU A 107 -17.72 -9.70 12.73
N ASP A 108 -17.53 -8.52 12.13
CA ASP A 108 -16.99 -7.33 12.79
C ASP A 108 -17.65 -6.04 12.27
N PRO A 109 -18.76 -5.62 12.86
CA PRO A 109 -19.43 -4.39 12.45
C PRO A 109 -18.72 -3.10 12.90
N THR A 110 -17.59 -3.22 13.61
CA THR A 110 -16.91 -2.07 14.23
C THR A 110 -15.77 -1.54 13.39
N ARG A 111 -15.14 -2.40 12.56
CA ARG A 111 -14.02 -2.00 11.70
C ARG A 111 -14.49 -1.70 10.28
N LEU A 112 -13.73 -0.80 9.64
CA LEU A 112 -14.01 -0.42 8.26
C LEU A 112 -13.41 -1.43 7.28
N THR A 113 -14.02 -1.51 6.12
CA THR A 113 -13.53 -2.32 5.00
C THR A 113 -12.91 -1.44 3.92
N THR A 114 -11.99 -2.01 3.16
CA THR A 114 -11.33 -1.31 2.05
C THR A 114 -10.87 -2.28 0.96
N ILE A 115 -10.58 -1.72 -0.20
CA ILE A 115 -10.10 -2.43 -1.38
C ILE A 115 -8.90 -1.66 -1.98
N ALA A 116 -7.90 -2.39 -2.49
CA ALA A 116 -6.79 -1.80 -3.24
C ALA A 116 -7.01 -2.01 -4.73
N HIS A 117 -7.53 -1.00 -5.41
CA HIS A 117 -7.75 -1.04 -6.86
C HIS A 117 -6.44 -0.88 -7.64
N VAL A 118 -6.33 -1.57 -8.77
CA VAL A 118 -5.28 -1.27 -9.74
C VAL A 118 -5.55 0.06 -10.45
N SER A 119 -4.51 0.80 -10.83
CA SER A 119 -4.61 2.16 -11.39
C SER A 119 -5.64 2.36 -12.51
N HIS A 120 -5.91 1.33 -13.31
CA HIS A 120 -6.84 1.41 -14.44
C HIS A 120 -8.27 0.95 -14.10
N THR A 121 -8.59 0.68 -12.83
CA THR A 121 -9.96 0.35 -12.44
C THR A 121 -10.88 1.54 -12.74
N PRO A 122 -11.96 1.32 -13.56
CA PRO A 122 -12.89 2.39 -13.89
C PRO A 122 -13.64 2.87 -12.66
N VAL A 123 -13.62 4.17 -12.40
CA VAL A 123 -14.25 4.77 -11.20
C VAL A 123 -15.77 4.59 -11.18
N ASP A 124 -16.42 4.60 -12.35
CA ASP A 124 -17.86 4.34 -12.48
C ASP A 124 -18.20 2.84 -12.60
N GLY A 125 -17.23 1.97 -12.29
CA GLY A 125 -17.39 0.53 -12.43
C GLY A 125 -18.10 -0.12 -11.23
N PRO A 126 -18.57 -1.36 -11.38
CA PRO A 126 -19.35 -2.05 -10.35
C PRO A 126 -18.50 -2.52 -9.14
N MET A 127 -17.20 -2.22 -9.13
CA MET A 127 -16.30 -2.53 -8.01
C MET A 127 -16.23 -1.39 -6.98
N HIS A 128 -16.80 -0.22 -7.29
CA HIS A 128 -16.87 0.91 -6.38
C HIS A 128 -18.12 0.85 -5.50
N HIS A 129 -18.08 1.56 -4.37
CA HIS A 129 -19.14 1.59 -3.36
C HIS A 129 -19.50 0.21 -2.74
N ILE A 130 -18.56 -0.76 -2.81
CA ILE A 130 -18.72 -2.05 -2.13
C ILE A 130 -18.21 -1.94 -0.69
N THR A 131 -17.05 -1.31 -0.51
CA THR A 131 -16.40 -1.14 0.80
C THR A 131 -16.63 0.25 1.38
N ASP A 132 -16.41 0.42 2.69
CA ASP A 132 -16.53 1.74 3.35
C ASP A 132 -15.55 2.76 2.79
N LEU A 133 -14.34 2.31 2.45
CA LEU A 133 -13.24 3.12 1.96
C LEU A 133 -12.70 2.54 0.66
N GLU A 134 -12.19 3.40 -0.20
CA GLU A 134 -11.61 3.01 -1.49
C GLU A 134 -10.14 3.43 -1.56
N SER A 135 -9.31 2.63 -2.22
CA SER A 135 -7.90 2.94 -2.40
C SER A 135 -7.39 2.48 -3.76
N TYR A 136 -6.35 3.15 -4.23
CA TYR A 136 -5.70 2.81 -5.49
C TYR A 136 -4.21 2.53 -5.29
N ASN A 137 -3.72 1.49 -5.96
CA ASN A 137 -2.30 1.31 -6.22
C ASN A 137 -1.94 2.21 -7.40
N HIS A 138 -1.24 3.31 -7.13
CA HIS A 138 -1.07 4.38 -8.12
C HIS A 138 0.40 4.72 -8.30
N TYR A 139 0.91 4.49 -9.52
CA TYR A 139 2.34 4.52 -9.80
C TYR A 139 2.72 5.48 -10.94
N PHE A 140 2.05 6.64 -11.06
CA PHE A 140 2.51 7.68 -11.99
C PHE A 140 3.90 8.15 -11.63
N GLY A 141 4.78 8.19 -12.64
CA GLY A 141 6.20 8.45 -12.45
C GLY A 141 7.05 7.20 -12.21
N TRP A 142 6.45 6.00 -12.29
CA TRP A 142 7.20 4.75 -12.28
C TRP A 142 6.77 3.76 -13.35
N TYR A 143 5.54 3.22 -13.30
CA TYR A 143 5.03 2.28 -14.31
C TYR A 143 4.41 2.97 -15.52
N GLY A 144 4.07 4.24 -15.42
CA GLY A 144 3.55 5.05 -16.50
C GLY A 144 3.35 6.49 -16.06
N GLY A 145 3.07 7.37 -17.00
CA GLY A 145 2.86 8.78 -16.71
C GLY A 145 4.08 9.49 -16.10
N LYS A 146 3.82 10.62 -15.47
CA LYS A 146 4.80 11.42 -14.73
C LYS A 146 4.36 11.62 -13.30
N MET A 147 5.30 11.79 -12.36
CA MET A 147 4.98 11.95 -10.93
C MET A 147 4.11 13.18 -10.66
N GLU A 148 4.24 14.24 -11.46
CA GLU A 148 3.44 15.47 -11.35
C GLU A 148 1.93 15.25 -11.64
N GLN A 149 1.57 14.11 -12.22
CA GLN A 149 0.17 13.79 -12.50
C GLN A 149 -0.59 13.24 -11.28
N ASN A 150 0.11 12.81 -10.22
CA ASN A 150 -0.53 12.24 -9.03
C ASN A 150 -1.48 13.21 -8.34
N GLY A 151 -1.04 14.44 -8.06
CA GLY A 151 -1.87 15.46 -7.44
C GLY A 151 -3.12 15.79 -8.25
N PRO A 152 -3.00 16.22 -9.52
CA PRO A 152 -4.15 16.50 -10.40
C PRO A 152 -5.12 15.33 -10.56
N TRP A 153 -4.63 14.08 -10.56
CA TRP A 153 -5.49 12.90 -10.63
C TRP A 153 -6.34 12.76 -9.36
N LEU A 154 -5.73 12.91 -8.17
CA LEU A 154 -6.43 12.88 -6.89
C LEU A 154 -7.47 14.01 -6.80
N ASP A 155 -7.10 15.24 -7.20
CA ASP A 155 -8.00 16.40 -7.18
C ASP A 155 -9.23 16.18 -8.07
N LYS A 156 -8.99 15.64 -9.27
CA LYS A 156 -10.08 15.31 -10.20
C LYS A 156 -10.98 14.22 -9.65
N PHE A 157 -10.40 13.14 -9.10
CA PHE A 157 -11.15 12.06 -8.48
C PHE A 157 -12.06 12.58 -7.37
N HIS A 158 -11.51 13.37 -6.45
CA HIS A 158 -12.25 13.91 -5.33
C HIS A 158 -13.35 14.90 -5.76
N ALA A 159 -13.11 15.68 -6.82
CA ALA A 159 -14.11 16.59 -7.37
C ALA A 159 -15.26 15.84 -8.07
N ASP A 160 -14.95 14.79 -8.80
CA ASP A 160 -15.93 14.01 -9.55
C ASP A 160 -16.74 13.04 -8.65
N HIS A 161 -16.11 12.57 -7.55
CA HIS A 161 -16.66 11.55 -6.64
C HIS A 161 -16.50 11.98 -5.16
N PRO A 162 -17.18 13.06 -4.73
CA PRO A 162 -17.01 13.64 -3.39
C PRO A 162 -17.57 12.75 -2.26
N ASP A 163 -18.33 11.75 -2.61
CA ASP A 163 -18.92 10.74 -1.71
C ASP A 163 -18.00 9.52 -1.47
N ILE A 164 -16.89 9.41 -2.22
CA ILE A 164 -15.92 8.34 -2.04
C ILE A 164 -14.73 8.84 -1.19
N CYS A 165 -14.50 8.16 -0.06
CA CYS A 165 -13.29 8.35 0.73
C CYS A 165 -12.12 7.64 0.02
N ILE A 166 -11.29 8.40 -0.70
CA ILE A 166 -10.16 7.89 -1.48
C ILE A 166 -8.87 7.84 -0.68
N GLY A 167 -8.12 6.74 -0.81
CA GLY A 167 -6.75 6.57 -0.33
C GLY A 167 -5.81 6.11 -1.43
N VAL A 168 -4.51 6.10 -1.14
CA VAL A 168 -3.48 5.53 -2.00
C VAL A 168 -2.84 4.35 -1.28
N SER A 169 -3.24 3.14 -1.69
CA SER A 169 -2.83 1.88 -1.06
C SER A 169 -1.41 1.44 -1.41
N GLU A 170 -0.93 1.87 -2.59
CA GLU A 170 0.47 1.70 -2.98
C GLU A 170 0.92 2.83 -3.89
N TYR A 171 2.12 3.33 -3.64
CA TYR A 171 2.87 4.21 -4.52
C TYR A 171 4.36 4.06 -4.22
N GLY A 172 5.23 4.29 -5.21
CA GLY A 172 6.67 4.18 -5.01
C GLY A 172 7.42 3.95 -6.31
N CYS A 173 8.72 4.04 -6.22
CA CYS A 173 9.65 3.71 -7.30
C CYS A 173 10.88 3.00 -6.75
N GLU A 174 11.65 2.34 -7.61
CA GLU A 174 12.84 1.62 -7.17
C GLU A 174 14.04 2.56 -7.03
N GLY A 175 14.84 2.30 -5.99
CA GLY A 175 16.14 2.93 -5.78
C GLY A 175 17.17 1.90 -5.30
N ILE A 176 18.33 1.88 -5.94
CA ILE A 176 19.45 0.99 -5.62
C ILE A 176 20.59 1.84 -5.08
N ILE A 177 20.96 1.65 -3.82
CA ILE A 177 21.87 2.53 -3.04
C ILE A 177 23.24 2.79 -3.68
N ASN A 178 23.68 1.97 -4.63
CA ASN A 178 24.95 2.15 -5.32
C ASN A 178 24.80 2.73 -6.73
N TRP A 179 23.57 3.10 -7.10
CA TRP A 179 23.26 3.70 -8.39
C TRP A 179 22.93 5.17 -8.20
N HIS A 180 23.70 6.03 -8.83
CA HIS A 180 23.62 7.48 -8.66
C HIS A 180 23.54 8.20 -10.00
N SER A 181 22.86 9.33 -10.04
CA SER A 181 22.75 10.21 -11.20
C SER A 181 22.70 11.68 -10.79
N ASN A 182 23.44 12.53 -11.50
CA ASN A 182 23.31 13.99 -11.38
C ASN A 182 22.09 14.53 -12.13
N THR A 183 21.46 13.70 -12.95
CA THR A 183 20.26 14.01 -13.75
C THR A 183 19.27 12.86 -13.61
N PRO A 184 18.69 12.66 -12.41
CA PRO A 184 17.82 11.52 -12.17
C PRO A 184 16.57 11.55 -13.04
N GLU A 185 16.21 10.40 -13.58
CA GLU A 185 15.05 10.25 -14.46
C GLU A 185 14.28 8.94 -14.17
N CYS A 186 13.01 8.91 -14.56
CA CYS A 186 12.14 7.74 -14.37
C CYS A 186 12.78 6.47 -14.95
N LYS A 187 12.80 5.40 -14.15
CA LYS A 187 13.39 4.09 -14.50
C LYS A 187 14.91 4.04 -14.55
N ASP A 188 15.62 5.00 -14.01
CA ASP A 188 17.08 4.95 -13.86
C ASP A 188 17.54 4.14 -12.63
N TYR A 189 16.61 3.79 -11.75
CA TYR A 189 16.83 3.03 -10.51
C TYR A 189 17.79 3.69 -9.52
N THR A 190 18.06 4.99 -9.68
CA THR A 190 18.96 5.72 -8.81
C THR A 190 18.28 6.06 -7.47
N GLU A 191 19.08 6.19 -6.43
CA GLU A 191 18.61 6.64 -5.13
C GLU A 191 18.08 8.08 -5.20
N GLU A 192 18.69 8.93 -6.03
CA GLU A 192 18.26 10.30 -6.25
C GLU A 192 16.86 10.38 -6.88
N TYR A 193 16.55 9.54 -7.87
CA TYR A 193 15.19 9.51 -8.43
C TYR A 193 14.18 9.03 -7.40
N GLN A 194 14.52 8.01 -6.63
CA GLN A 194 13.65 7.52 -5.56
C GLN A 194 13.37 8.62 -4.52
N ALA A 195 14.39 9.35 -4.08
CA ALA A 195 14.23 10.44 -3.12
C ALA A 195 13.36 11.57 -3.68
N LEU A 196 13.60 12.03 -4.90
CA LEU A 196 12.80 13.06 -5.58
C LEU A 196 11.33 12.64 -5.74
N TYR A 197 11.09 11.40 -6.14
CA TYR A 197 9.75 10.86 -6.27
C TYR A 197 9.00 10.90 -4.93
N HIS A 198 9.64 10.43 -3.88
CA HIS A 198 9.01 10.38 -2.55
C HIS A 198 8.85 11.77 -1.92
N GLU A 199 9.76 12.70 -2.16
CA GLU A 199 9.60 14.10 -1.76
C GLU A 199 8.38 14.74 -2.45
N HIS A 200 8.23 14.52 -3.76
CA HIS A 200 7.05 14.98 -4.49
C HIS A 200 5.76 14.36 -3.94
N MET A 201 5.74 13.05 -3.67
CA MET A 201 4.54 12.38 -3.15
C MET A 201 4.20 12.82 -1.73
N ALA A 202 5.20 13.05 -0.86
CA ALA A 202 4.97 13.58 0.47
C ALA A 202 4.25 14.94 0.40
N GLN A 203 4.71 15.83 -0.49
CA GLN A 203 4.05 17.13 -0.70
C GLN A 203 2.64 16.96 -1.29
N VAL A 204 2.43 16.03 -2.23
CA VAL A 204 1.10 15.74 -2.79
C VAL A 204 0.10 15.40 -1.69
N PHE A 205 0.49 14.60 -0.70
CA PHE A 205 -0.41 14.22 0.40
C PHE A 205 -0.55 15.30 1.45
N GLU A 206 0.50 16.06 1.75
CA GLU A 206 0.43 17.21 2.67
C GLU A 206 -0.60 18.24 2.18
N ASP A 207 -0.67 18.46 0.89
CA ASP A 207 -1.61 19.39 0.26
C ASP A 207 -3.06 18.83 0.18
N ARG A 208 -3.28 17.54 0.51
CA ARG A 208 -4.57 16.82 0.36
C ARG A 208 -4.99 16.08 1.62
N PRO A 209 -5.30 16.79 2.72
CA PRO A 209 -5.65 16.17 4.00
C PRO A 209 -6.94 15.33 3.96
N TRP A 210 -7.67 15.35 2.86
CA TRP A 210 -8.86 14.53 2.62
C TRP A 210 -8.54 13.13 2.09
N VAL A 211 -7.30 12.83 1.70
CA VAL A 211 -6.83 11.47 1.41
C VAL A 211 -6.74 10.71 2.73
N TRP A 212 -7.58 9.68 2.90
CA TRP A 212 -7.71 9.00 4.21
C TRP A 212 -6.46 8.22 4.62
N ALA A 213 -5.69 7.71 3.66
CA ALA A 213 -4.40 7.06 3.90
C ALA A 213 -3.51 7.07 2.66
N SER A 214 -2.20 7.01 2.89
CA SER A 214 -1.19 6.83 1.86
C SER A 214 -0.15 5.81 2.34
N HIS A 215 0.02 4.71 1.60
CA HIS A 215 0.95 3.64 1.96
C HIS A 215 2.05 3.51 0.92
N VAL A 216 3.29 3.74 1.35
CA VAL A 216 4.47 3.58 0.51
C VAL A 216 4.67 2.11 0.16
N TRP A 217 4.86 1.79 -1.09
CA TRP A 217 5.36 0.51 -1.51
C TRP A 217 6.86 0.62 -1.83
N ASN A 218 7.75 0.19 -0.95
CA ASN A 218 7.54 -0.62 0.25
C ASN A 218 8.47 -0.11 1.38
N MET A 219 8.28 -0.56 2.61
CA MET A 219 9.20 -0.20 3.70
C MET A 219 10.59 -0.82 3.51
N PHE A 220 10.66 -2.07 3.05
CA PHE A 220 11.90 -2.80 2.85
C PHE A 220 12.04 -3.32 1.42
N ASP A 221 13.24 -3.34 0.87
CA ASP A 221 13.53 -4.16 -0.29
C ASP A 221 13.26 -5.62 0.03
N PHE A 222 12.78 -6.40 -0.94
CA PHE A 222 12.47 -7.81 -0.72
C PHE A 222 12.75 -8.69 -1.93
N GLY A 223 12.95 -9.99 -1.67
CA GLY A 223 13.11 -11.00 -2.72
C GLY A 223 11.80 -11.22 -3.48
N CYS A 224 11.87 -11.20 -4.81
CA CYS A 224 10.76 -11.50 -5.70
C CYS A 224 11.30 -12.25 -6.93
N ALA A 225 11.34 -13.57 -6.86
CA ALA A 225 12.03 -14.42 -7.83
C ALA A 225 11.56 -14.22 -9.29
N ALA A 226 10.28 -13.88 -9.49
CA ALA A 226 9.71 -13.65 -10.82
C ALA A 226 10.00 -12.27 -11.40
N ARG A 227 10.66 -11.37 -10.63
CA ARG A 227 10.84 -9.98 -11.03
C ARG A 227 12.09 -9.79 -11.88
N HIS A 228 11.90 -9.31 -13.12
CA HIS A 228 12.96 -9.02 -14.09
C HIS A 228 12.66 -7.72 -14.87
N GLU A 229 12.24 -6.66 -14.16
CA GLU A 229 11.76 -5.41 -14.79
C GLU A 229 12.87 -4.36 -14.98
N GLY A 230 14.11 -4.68 -14.67
CA GLY A 230 15.24 -3.79 -14.56
C GLY A 230 15.82 -3.84 -13.14
N GLY A 231 16.84 -3.06 -12.85
CA GLY A 231 17.51 -3.09 -11.55
C GLY A 231 18.14 -4.44 -11.23
N VAL A 232 18.02 -4.88 -9.97
CA VAL A 232 18.54 -6.18 -9.52
C VAL A 232 17.50 -7.28 -9.78
N SER A 233 17.86 -8.25 -10.63
CA SER A 233 16.99 -9.39 -10.94
C SER A 233 16.62 -10.17 -9.65
N GLY A 234 15.37 -10.60 -9.57
CA GLY A 234 14.84 -11.33 -8.41
C GLY A 234 14.61 -10.48 -7.16
N ARG A 235 14.62 -9.16 -7.29
CA ARG A 235 14.36 -8.21 -6.20
C ARG A 235 13.34 -7.16 -6.57
N ASN A 236 12.59 -6.71 -5.57
CA ASN A 236 11.88 -5.46 -5.56
C ASN A 236 12.69 -4.46 -4.72
N ASN A 237 13.19 -3.39 -5.35
CA ASN A 237 14.03 -2.37 -4.71
C ASN A 237 13.26 -1.09 -4.39
N LYS A 238 11.94 -1.18 -4.21
CA LYS A 238 11.09 -0.04 -3.80
C LYS A 238 11.16 0.25 -2.30
N GLY A 239 11.90 -0.56 -1.52
CA GLY A 239 12.07 -0.32 -0.10
C GLY A 239 12.67 1.04 0.20
N LEU A 240 12.23 1.66 1.29
CA LEU A 240 12.89 2.81 1.90
C LEU A 240 14.16 2.39 2.67
N ILE A 241 14.24 1.10 2.99
CA ILE A 241 15.37 0.45 3.68
C ILE A 241 15.77 -0.79 2.88
N THR A 242 17.06 -1.10 2.87
CA THR A 242 17.58 -2.31 2.23
C THR A 242 17.02 -3.60 2.85
N MET A 243 17.02 -4.69 2.07
CA MET A 243 16.45 -5.99 2.47
C MET A 243 17.05 -6.54 3.77
N ASP A 244 18.31 -6.24 4.05
CA ASP A 244 19.01 -6.65 5.27
C ASP A 244 18.78 -5.74 6.49
N ARG A 245 17.93 -4.71 6.35
CA ARG A 245 17.59 -3.68 7.36
C ARG A 245 18.75 -2.79 7.80
N LYS A 246 19.89 -2.81 7.11
CA LYS A 246 21.10 -2.11 7.55
C LYS A 246 21.23 -0.70 7.03
N THR A 247 20.65 -0.42 5.87
CA THR A 247 20.82 0.89 5.22
C THR A 247 19.46 1.52 4.96
N LYS A 248 19.23 2.67 5.57
CA LYS A 248 18.14 3.58 5.27
C LYS A 248 18.52 4.37 4.03
N LYS A 249 17.67 4.36 3.00
CA LYS A 249 17.90 5.14 1.77
C LYS A 249 17.53 6.61 1.97
N ASP A 250 17.95 7.49 1.08
CA ASP A 250 17.61 8.91 1.16
C ASP A 250 16.08 9.14 1.23
N SER A 251 15.29 8.35 0.54
CA SER A 251 13.83 8.38 0.58
C SER A 251 13.23 8.08 1.98
N TYR A 252 13.91 7.31 2.83
CA TYR A 252 13.52 7.12 4.22
C TYR A 252 13.56 8.45 5.00
N PHE A 253 14.64 9.20 4.83
CA PHE A 253 14.84 10.47 5.54
C PHE A 253 13.91 11.56 5.02
N VAL A 254 13.45 11.48 3.77
CA VAL A 254 12.38 12.35 3.25
C VAL A 254 11.13 12.18 4.13
N TYR A 255 10.62 10.96 4.30
CA TYR A 255 9.43 10.75 5.12
C TYR A 255 9.67 11.02 6.60
N GLN A 256 10.84 10.71 7.12
CA GLN A 256 11.15 11.05 8.51
C GLN A 256 11.06 12.56 8.74
N ALA A 257 11.49 13.38 7.78
CA ALA A 257 11.37 14.83 7.86
C ALA A 257 9.91 15.33 7.82
N TYR A 258 9.04 14.67 7.03
CA TYR A 258 7.62 15.04 6.93
C TYR A 258 6.78 14.52 8.11
N TRP A 259 7.08 13.31 8.61
CA TRP A 259 6.18 12.60 9.53
C TRP A 259 6.58 12.69 11.01
N THR A 260 7.81 13.10 11.33
CA THR A 260 8.22 13.28 12.73
C THR A 260 8.10 14.72 13.17
N GLN A 261 7.81 14.93 14.45
CA GLN A 261 7.78 16.27 15.06
C GLN A 261 9.18 16.71 15.54
N THR A 262 10.14 15.80 15.61
CA THR A 262 11.50 16.12 15.99
C THR A 262 12.25 16.70 14.80
N PRO A 263 12.81 17.91 14.91
CA PRO A 263 13.62 18.47 13.84
C PRO A 263 14.78 17.55 13.47
N MET A 264 14.93 17.27 12.20
CA MET A 264 15.99 16.42 11.69
C MET A 264 16.68 17.07 10.48
N VAL A 265 17.93 16.68 10.25
CA VAL A 265 18.72 17.04 9.07
C VAL A 265 19.37 15.78 8.54
N HIS A 266 19.22 15.55 7.26
CA HIS A 266 19.89 14.49 6.52
C HIS A 266 20.73 15.08 5.40
N ILE A 267 21.97 14.59 5.24
CA ILE A 267 22.83 14.94 4.12
C ILE A 267 22.82 13.74 3.19
N ALA A 268 22.19 13.90 2.03
CA ALA A 268 22.15 12.84 1.02
C ALA A 268 23.57 12.46 0.58
N GLY A 269 23.84 11.17 0.50
CA GLY A 269 25.12 10.63 0.02
C GLY A 269 25.20 10.75 -1.49
N ARG A 270 25.76 11.88 -1.99
CA ARG A 270 25.97 12.11 -3.43
C ARG A 270 27.43 12.08 -3.78
#